data_b5e22d9cb53ada6a3f41c77d674f0340
#
_entry.id   b5e22d9cb53ada6a3f41c77d674f0340
#
_cell.length_a   1.000
_cell.length_b   1.000
_cell.length_c   1.000
_cell.angle_alpha   90.00
_cell.angle_beta   90.00
_cell.angle_gamma   90.00
#
_symmetry.space_group_name_H-M   'P 1'
#
loop_
_entity.id
_entity.type
_entity.pdbx_description
1 polymer ?
#
loop_
_entity_poly.entity_id
_entity_poly.type
_entity_poly.pdbx_seq_one_letter_code
_entity_poly.pdbx_strand_id
1 'polypeptide(L)'
;MEVVEDAARRVGDKLVVPDFSQLSVGKVTRGAALLTCGTALEHEGHTPCSDSPRFAAELRAEHAVPAQKLQASSSIDAHRTPMLQVGSVVPMRQFSYRGREYATRLLGSYQPSNAAMAIEMAGALRERGWEIPDEAIARGIAETRWPARFEVLDQPAGMPTVVIDGGHNPQGAGVLADSLRDVFPDKRPVYLVGILADKDYRSMLRAVAPLASAFVCVTPPNPRALDAADLAEAIRETCGELGARATIEVAGDFDDAASAARKIAGSEGLICAFGSLYSIADVKAAFLRAADSNSLQP
;
A
#
# COMPACT_ATOMS: atom_id res chain seq x y z
N MET A 1 -22.50 12.72 -5.72
CA MET A 1 -22.34 14.05 -5.11
C MET A 1 -23.66 14.57 -4.57
N GLU A 2 -24.71 14.68 -5.38
CA GLU A 2 -26.02 15.22 -5.01
C GLU A 2 -26.62 14.65 -3.70
N VAL A 3 -26.53 13.34 -3.50
CA VAL A 3 -27.02 12.66 -2.26
C VAL A 3 -26.25 13.12 -1.02
N VAL A 4 -24.92 13.32 -1.14
CA VAL A 4 -24.07 13.76 -0.02
C VAL A 4 -24.30 15.23 0.30
N GLU A 5 -24.51 16.06 -0.73
CA GLU A 5 -24.85 17.48 -0.59
C GLU A 5 -26.20 17.67 0.08
N ASP A 6 -27.20 16.86 -0.28
CA ASP A 6 -28.52 16.89 0.35
C ASP A 6 -28.48 16.45 1.81
N ALA A 7 -27.68 15.40 2.13
CA ALA A 7 -27.47 14.95 3.50
C ALA A 7 -26.80 16.03 4.35
N ALA A 8 -25.74 16.68 3.87
CA ALA A 8 -25.05 17.76 4.58
C ALA A 8 -26.00 18.95 4.83
N ARG A 9 -26.81 19.33 3.85
CA ARG A 9 -27.81 20.40 4.00
C ARG A 9 -28.85 20.06 5.08
N ARG A 10 -29.31 18.81 5.16
CA ARG A 10 -30.33 18.38 6.14
C ARG A 10 -29.85 18.46 7.59
N VAL A 11 -28.58 18.18 7.82
CA VAL A 11 -27.99 18.27 9.17
C VAL A 11 -27.35 19.61 9.47
N GLY A 12 -27.36 20.55 8.52
CA GLY A 12 -26.76 21.88 8.69
C GLY A 12 -25.24 21.89 8.70
N ASP A 13 -24.60 20.82 8.24
CA ASP A 13 -23.16 20.72 8.17
C ASP A 13 -22.60 21.30 6.86
N LYS A 14 -21.40 21.88 6.95
CA LYS A 14 -20.64 22.35 5.80
C LYS A 14 -20.04 21.15 5.06
N LEU A 15 -20.44 20.97 3.80
CA LEU A 15 -19.77 19.99 2.94
C LEU A 15 -18.43 20.56 2.45
N VAL A 16 -17.33 19.89 2.77
CA VAL A 16 -16.01 20.21 2.25
C VAL A 16 -15.69 19.24 1.12
N VAL A 17 -15.56 19.76 -0.09
CA VAL A 17 -15.18 18.99 -1.29
C VAL A 17 -13.78 19.41 -1.70
N PRO A 18 -12.83 18.47 -1.84
CA PRO A 18 -11.50 18.80 -2.34
C PRO A 18 -11.55 19.39 -3.75
N ASP A 19 -10.82 20.47 -3.96
CA ASP A 19 -10.63 21.03 -5.31
C ASP A 19 -9.47 20.31 -6.00
N PHE A 20 -9.76 19.22 -6.67
CA PHE A 20 -8.77 18.44 -7.40
C PHE A 20 -8.13 19.16 -8.59
N SER A 21 -8.66 20.31 -9.02
CA SER A 21 -7.97 21.14 -10.03
C SER A 21 -6.64 21.71 -9.52
N GLN A 22 -6.49 21.81 -8.20
CA GLN A 22 -5.26 22.25 -7.53
C GLN A 22 -4.31 21.10 -7.19
N LEU A 23 -4.63 19.87 -7.60
CA LEU A 23 -3.78 18.70 -7.38
C LEU A 23 -2.89 18.47 -8.61
N SER A 24 -1.58 18.50 -8.43
CA SER A 24 -0.60 18.07 -9.42
C SER A 24 0.16 16.85 -8.90
N VAL A 25 0.24 15.81 -9.73
CA VAL A 25 0.86 14.53 -9.37
C VAL A 25 2.20 14.40 -10.08
N GLY A 26 3.28 14.33 -9.30
CA GLY A 26 4.63 14.08 -9.78
C GLY A 26 4.93 12.58 -9.97
N LYS A 27 6.10 12.30 -10.55
CA LYS A 27 6.59 10.93 -10.73
C LYS A 27 6.99 10.31 -9.40
N VAL A 28 6.99 8.97 -9.35
CA VAL A 28 7.59 8.23 -8.24
C VAL A 28 9.10 8.30 -8.37
N THR A 29 9.78 8.80 -7.35
CA THR A 29 11.24 8.89 -7.29
C THR A 29 11.80 7.78 -6.41
N ARG A 30 12.83 7.08 -6.90
CA ARG A 30 13.68 6.21 -6.08
C ARG A 30 14.83 7.10 -5.58
N GLY A 31 14.92 7.32 -4.28
CA GLY A 31 16.14 7.86 -3.69
C GLY A 31 16.18 9.34 -3.38
N ALA A 32 15.09 10.01 -3.18
CA ALA A 32 15.15 11.25 -2.42
C ALA A 32 15.32 10.88 -0.94
N ALA A 33 16.51 11.10 -0.38
CA ALA A 33 16.61 11.29 1.05
C ALA A 33 15.53 12.30 1.44
N LEU A 34 14.75 12.01 2.48
CA LEU A 34 13.93 13.03 3.11
C LEU A 34 14.84 14.24 3.29
N LEU A 35 14.67 15.27 2.48
CA LEU A 35 15.14 16.59 2.83
C LEU A 35 14.35 16.93 4.12
N THR A 36 14.93 16.54 5.24
CA THR A 36 14.62 17.20 6.49
C THR A 36 14.85 18.67 6.18
N CYS A 37 13.81 19.45 6.08
CA CYS A 37 13.88 20.89 6.13
C CYS A 37 14.37 21.23 7.54
N GLY A 38 15.68 21.01 7.75
CA GLY A 38 16.47 21.48 8.86
C GLY A 38 17.06 22.81 8.46
N THR A 39 16.23 23.84 8.39
CA THR A 39 16.75 25.15 8.71
C THR A 39 17.04 25.13 10.20
N ALA A 40 18.32 24.99 10.53
CA ALA A 40 18.83 25.37 11.82
C ALA A 40 18.50 26.88 11.99
N LEU A 41 17.41 27.14 12.69
CA LEU A 41 17.18 28.41 13.37
C LEU A 41 17.67 28.18 14.79
N GLU A 42 18.91 28.61 15.01
CA GLU A 42 19.33 29.00 16.34
C GLU A 42 18.36 30.09 16.81
N HIS A 43 17.49 29.74 17.72
CA HIS A 43 16.77 30.67 18.53
C HIS A 43 16.96 30.32 20.00
N GLU A 44 17.73 31.22 20.63
CA GLU A 44 17.84 31.36 22.07
C GLU A 44 16.46 31.46 22.74
N GLY A 45 16.29 30.70 23.79
CA GLY A 45 15.51 31.06 24.99
C GLY A 45 14.00 31.20 24.82
N HIS A 46 13.27 30.08 24.95
CA HIS A 46 11.95 30.13 25.57
C HIS A 46 11.71 28.87 26.41
N THR A 47 11.43 29.15 27.69
CA THR A 47 10.99 28.20 28.72
C THR A 47 9.76 27.41 28.30
N PRO A 48 9.67 26.10 28.67
CA PRO A 48 8.49 25.30 28.38
C PRO A 48 7.31 25.75 29.25
N CYS A 49 6.19 26.06 28.61
CA CYS A 49 4.91 26.26 29.28
C CYS A 49 4.36 24.89 29.69
N SER A 50 4.40 24.61 30.97
CA SER A 50 3.70 23.52 31.63
C SER A 50 2.21 23.85 31.75
N ASP A 51 1.40 22.79 31.76
CA ASP A 51 0.03 22.65 32.24
C ASP A 51 -1.12 22.67 31.24
N SER A 52 -1.50 21.46 30.85
CA SER A 52 -2.91 21.09 30.89
C SER A 52 -3.11 19.57 31.03
N PRO A 53 -3.25 19.06 32.25
CA PRO A 53 -3.40 17.61 32.50
C PRO A 53 -4.85 17.10 32.44
N ARG A 54 -5.84 17.88 31.99
CA ARG A 54 -7.26 17.47 32.07
C ARG A 54 -7.76 16.65 30.90
N PHE A 55 -7.23 16.80 29.69
CA PHE A 55 -7.75 16.10 28.51
C PHE A 55 -7.18 14.68 28.33
N ALA A 56 -6.05 14.36 28.91
CA ALA A 56 -5.45 13.03 28.88
C ALA A 56 -6.10 12.02 29.84
N ALA A 57 -6.90 12.48 30.79
CA ALA A 57 -7.54 11.63 31.80
C ALA A 57 -8.90 11.08 31.33
N GLU A 58 -9.65 11.80 30.51
CA GLU A 58 -10.99 11.38 30.07
C GLU A 58 -10.96 10.32 28.96
N LEU A 59 -9.95 10.32 28.09
CA LEU A 59 -9.79 9.28 27.04
C LEU A 59 -9.27 7.94 27.56
N ARG A 60 -8.80 7.86 28.82
CA ARG A 60 -8.33 6.61 29.45
C ARG A 60 -9.39 5.86 30.22
N ALA A 61 -10.56 6.43 30.45
CA ALA A 61 -11.60 5.85 31.30
C ALA A 61 -12.55 4.89 30.57
N GLU A 62 -12.67 4.94 29.24
CA GLU A 62 -13.66 4.13 28.50
C GLU A 62 -13.15 2.83 27.89
N HIS A 63 -11.83 2.54 27.88
CA HIS A 63 -11.27 1.31 27.30
C HIS A 63 -10.21 0.66 28.20
N ALA A 64 -10.53 0.40 29.45
CA ALA A 64 -9.68 -0.39 30.33
C ALA A 64 -9.90 -1.91 30.07
N VAL A 65 -9.04 -2.51 29.25
CA VAL A 65 -8.88 -3.97 29.20
C VAL A 65 -7.95 -4.38 30.33
N PRO A 66 -8.29 -5.36 31.20
CA PRO A 66 -7.45 -5.73 32.33
C PRO A 66 -6.14 -6.37 31.89
N ALA A 67 -5.03 -5.83 32.37
CA ALA A 67 -3.71 -6.35 32.15
C ALA A 67 -3.52 -7.69 32.85
N GLN A 68 -3.52 -8.80 32.11
CA GLN A 68 -2.98 -10.07 32.59
C GLN A 68 -1.46 -10.05 32.49
N LYS A 69 -0.83 -10.37 33.64
CA LYS A 69 0.61 -10.50 33.83
C LYS A 69 1.23 -11.43 32.79
N LEU A 70 2.06 -10.89 31.90
CA LEU A 70 3.05 -11.65 31.16
C LEU A 70 4.35 -11.61 31.96
N GLN A 71 4.73 -12.75 32.53
CA GLN A 71 6.05 -12.95 33.12
C GLN A 71 7.09 -13.01 31.98
N ALA A 72 8.01 -12.07 32.00
CA ALA A 72 9.15 -12.06 31.11
C ALA A 72 10.16 -13.12 31.56
N SER A 73 10.44 -14.11 30.72
CA SER A 73 11.63 -14.95 30.83
C SER A 73 12.82 -14.20 30.21
N SER A 74 13.79 -13.90 31.05
CA SER A 74 15.05 -13.28 30.69
C SER A 74 15.96 -14.28 29.97
N SER A 75 16.26 -14.06 28.70
CA SER A 75 17.57 -14.35 28.08
C SER A 75 17.56 -13.74 26.65
N ILE A 76 17.95 -12.48 26.54
CA ILE A 76 18.32 -11.88 25.25
C ILE A 76 19.84 -11.74 25.26
N ASP A 77 20.50 -12.52 24.41
CA ASP A 77 21.91 -12.40 24.09
C ASP A 77 22.23 -11.00 23.56
N ALA A 78 22.97 -10.23 24.37
CA ALA A 78 23.41 -8.89 24.07
C ALA A 78 24.71 -8.88 23.29
N HIS A 79 24.76 -9.44 22.06
CA HIS A 79 25.89 -9.24 21.14
C HIS A 79 25.48 -9.48 19.68
N ARG A 80 24.57 -8.64 19.18
CA ARG A 80 24.46 -8.41 17.74
C ARG A 80 24.23 -6.92 17.51
N THR A 81 25.33 -6.20 17.37
CA THR A 81 25.29 -4.85 16.83
C THR A 81 24.56 -4.91 15.48
N PRO A 82 23.42 -4.21 15.27
CA PRO A 82 22.84 -4.15 13.95
C PRO A 82 23.82 -3.38 13.07
N MET A 83 24.41 -4.08 12.10
CA MET A 83 25.08 -3.40 10.99
C MET A 83 24.03 -2.43 10.42
N LEU A 84 24.34 -1.14 10.47
CA LEU A 84 23.64 -0.10 9.72
C LEU A 84 23.67 -0.51 8.25
N GLN A 85 22.60 -1.13 7.78
CA GLN A 85 22.39 -1.28 6.35
C GLN A 85 22.30 0.12 5.76
N VAL A 86 23.23 0.42 4.90
CA VAL A 86 23.21 1.61 4.04
C VAL A 86 21.81 1.70 3.45
N GLY A 87 21.08 2.77 3.78
CA GLY A 87 19.65 2.90 3.68
C GLY A 87 19.07 2.42 2.34
N SER A 88 18.17 1.47 2.40
CA SER A 88 17.29 1.16 1.28
C SER A 88 16.48 2.41 0.98
N VAL A 89 16.70 2.92 -0.22
CA VAL A 89 16.03 4.12 -0.69
C VAL A 89 14.56 3.78 -0.93
N VAL A 90 13.71 4.18 0.00
CA VAL A 90 12.28 3.92 -0.07
C VAL A 90 11.68 4.79 -1.18
N PRO A 91 11.00 4.20 -2.18
CA PRO A 91 10.34 4.98 -3.22
C PRO A 91 9.24 5.86 -2.61
N MET A 92 9.13 7.08 -3.10
CA MET A 92 8.09 8.03 -2.69
C MET A 92 7.41 8.64 -3.90
N ARG A 93 6.10 8.84 -3.81
CA ARG A 93 5.32 9.63 -4.77
C ARG A 93 5.27 11.07 -4.30
N GLN A 94 5.66 11.98 -5.18
CA GLN A 94 5.53 13.42 -4.95
C GLN A 94 4.26 13.94 -5.59
N PHE A 95 3.66 14.96 -4.98
CA PHE A 95 2.51 15.67 -5.51
C PHE A 95 2.42 17.05 -4.88
N SER A 96 1.77 17.99 -5.55
CA SER A 96 1.43 19.29 -4.96
C SER A 96 -0.09 19.44 -4.82
N TYR A 97 -0.51 20.08 -3.75
CA TYR A 97 -1.90 20.41 -3.51
C TYR A 97 -2.01 21.78 -2.83
N ARG A 98 -2.87 22.67 -3.38
CA ARG A 98 -3.02 24.07 -2.92
C ARG A 98 -1.68 24.81 -2.83
N GLY A 99 -0.82 24.62 -3.82
CA GLY A 99 0.49 25.30 -3.91
C GLY A 99 1.54 24.80 -2.93
N ARG A 100 1.31 23.69 -2.24
CA ARG A 100 2.28 23.05 -1.34
C ARG A 100 2.70 21.70 -1.87
N GLU A 101 3.99 21.37 -1.69
CA GLU A 101 4.57 20.09 -2.08
C GLU A 101 4.44 19.08 -0.93
N TYR A 102 4.11 17.85 -1.33
CA TYR A 102 3.99 16.71 -0.43
C TYR A 102 4.68 15.50 -1.04
N ALA A 103 5.05 14.55 -0.18
CA ALA A 103 5.54 13.25 -0.58
C ALA A 103 4.85 12.16 0.24
N THR A 104 4.56 11.00 -0.37
CA THR A 104 3.95 9.86 0.31
C THR A 104 4.60 8.56 -0.09
N ARG A 105 4.66 7.61 0.83
CA ARG A 105 5.09 6.22 0.57
C ARG A 105 4.01 5.36 -0.07
N LEU A 106 2.77 5.87 -0.11
CA LEU A 106 1.66 5.20 -0.78
C LEU A 106 1.73 5.48 -2.28
N LEU A 107 2.25 4.53 -3.06
CA LEU A 107 2.65 4.74 -4.44
C LEU A 107 1.49 4.67 -5.46
N GLY A 108 0.34 4.10 -5.10
CA GLY A 108 -0.82 4.00 -5.99
C GLY A 108 -1.20 5.33 -6.62
N SER A 109 -1.59 5.34 -7.89
CA SER A 109 -1.93 6.54 -8.65
C SER A 109 -3.04 7.40 -8.02
N TYR A 110 -3.91 6.78 -7.23
CA TYR A 110 -5.03 7.39 -6.52
C TYR A 110 -4.67 8.00 -5.15
N GLN A 111 -3.50 7.73 -4.63
CA GLN A 111 -3.10 8.14 -3.28
C GLN A 111 -2.93 9.66 -3.11
N PRO A 112 -2.47 10.42 -4.11
CA PRO A 112 -2.49 11.88 -4.02
C PRO A 112 -3.88 12.45 -3.80
N SER A 113 -4.92 11.89 -4.44
CA SER A 113 -6.31 12.30 -4.21
C SER A 113 -6.79 11.97 -2.81
N ASN A 114 -6.42 10.80 -2.27
CA ASN A 114 -6.72 10.44 -0.88
C ASN A 114 -6.01 11.39 0.10
N ALA A 115 -4.75 11.74 -0.18
CA ALA A 115 -3.99 12.70 0.62
C ALA A 115 -4.61 14.10 0.59
N ALA A 116 -5.08 14.56 -0.58
CA ALA A 116 -5.79 15.83 -0.71
C ALA A 116 -7.07 15.85 0.16
N MET A 117 -7.82 14.76 0.18
CA MET A 117 -8.97 14.62 1.08
C MET A 117 -8.56 14.71 2.55
N ALA A 118 -7.48 14.06 2.94
CA ALA A 118 -6.97 14.12 4.33
C ALA A 118 -6.52 15.55 4.70
N ILE A 119 -5.92 16.29 3.76
CA ILE A 119 -5.55 17.70 3.96
C ILE A 119 -6.79 18.56 4.19
N GLU A 120 -7.86 18.37 3.40
CA GLU A 120 -9.11 19.10 3.60
C GLU A 120 -9.78 18.76 4.94
N MET A 121 -9.76 17.49 5.34
CA MET A 121 -10.27 17.08 6.65
C MET A 121 -9.50 17.75 7.79
N ALA A 122 -8.16 17.82 7.71
CA ALA A 122 -7.34 18.55 8.68
C ALA A 122 -7.69 20.05 8.70
N GLY A 123 -7.94 20.65 7.53
CA GLY A 123 -8.41 22.02 7.40
C GLY A 123 -9.76 22.25 8.10
N ALA A 124 -10.71 21.35 7.90
CA ALA A 124 -12.02 21.41 8.57
C ALA A 124 -11.92 21.24 10.09
N LEU A 125 -10.98 20.43 10.58
CA LEU A 125 -10.70 20.33 12.02
C LEU A 125 -10.11 21.62 12.58
N ARG A 126 -9.21 22.28 11.85
CA ARG A 126 -8.66 23.61 12.23
C ARG A 126 -9.77 24.67 12.37
N GLU A 127 -10.73 24.68 11.45
CA GLU A 127 -11.90 25.57 11.55
C GLU A 127 -12.72 25.33 12.83
N ARG A 128 -12.63 24.13 13.41
CA ARG A 128 -13.27 23.75 14.69
C ARG A 128 -12.37 23.97 15.93
N GLY A 129 -11.21 24.63 15.75
CA GLY A 129 -10.31 24.99 16.84
C GLY A 129 -9.21 23.97 17.17
N TRP A 130 -9.01 22.93 16.31
CA TRP A 130 -7.89 22.02 16.49
C TRP A 130 -6.57 22.66 16.03
N GLU A 131 -5.54 22.55 16.83
CA GLU A 131 -4.20 23.00 16.48
C GLU A 131 -3.47 21.88 15.74
N ILE A 132 -3.46 21.93 14.41
CA ILE A 132 -2.78 20.95 13.53
C ILE A 132 -1.78 21.72 12.66
N PRO A 133 -0.48 21.77 12.99
CA PRO A 133 0.53 22.44 12.17
C PRO A 133 0.63 21.85 10.76
N ASP A 134 1.03 22.65 9.79
CA ASP A 134 1.20 22.19 8.40
C ASP A 134 2.29 21.11 8.29
N GLU A 135 3.33 21.21 9.10
CA GLU A 135 4.42 20.23 9.19
C GLU A 135 3.91 18.88 9.73
N ALA A 136 2.93 18.89 10.63
CA ALA A 136 2.30 17.66 11.13
C ALA A 136 1.49 16.97 10.03
N ILE A 137 0.78 17.74 9.19
CA ILE A 137 0.05 17.19 8.03
C ILE A 137 1.04 16.60 7.03
N ALA A 138 2.07 17.35 6.64
CA ALA A 138 3.06 16.90 5.67
C ALA A 138 3.80 15.64 6.16
N ARG A 139 4.20 15.61 7.43
CA ARG A 139 4.84 14.44 8.04
C ARG A 139 3.89 13.24 8.11
N GLY A 140 2.63 13.45 8.54
CA GLY A 140 1.63 12.39 8.58
C GLY A 140 1.40 11.74 7.21
N ILE A 141 1.33 12.53 6.13
CA ILE A 141 1.22 12.03 4.76
C ILE A 141 2.47 11.25 4.36
N ALA A 142 3.67 11.78 4.67
CA ALA A 142 4.93 11.16 4.28
C ALA A 142 5.21 9.84 5.02
N GLU A 143 4.80 9.72 6.26
CA GLU A 143 5.04 8.57 7.13
C GLU A 143 3.93 7.52 7.06
N THR A 144 2.76 7.86 6.49
CA THR A 144 1.64 6.94 6.36
C THR A 144 2.04 5.68 5.62
N ARG A 145 1.71 4.53 6.22
CA ARG A 145 1.89 3.20 5.64
C ARG A 145 0.57 2.45 5.71
N TRP A 146 0.21 1.81 4.62
CA TRP A 146 -0.97 0.95 4.58
C TRP A 146 -0.61 -0.34 3.87
N PRO A 147 -0.46 -1.44 4.60
CA PRO A 147 -0.14 -2.73 4.00
C PRO A 147 -1.13 -3.13 2.90
N ALA A 148 -0.62 -3.74 1.85
CA ALA A 148 -1.40 -4.20 0.71
C ALA A 148 -2.21 -3.11 -0.02
N ARG A 149 -1.71 -1.89 -0.05
CA ARG A 149 -2.20 -0.80 -0.91
C ARG A 149 -1.11 -0.34 -1.86
N PHE A 150 -0.94 -1.07 -2.96
CA PHE A 150 0.17 -0.91 -3.89
C PHE A 150 1.52 -0.91 -3.15
N GLU A 151 1.67 -1.88 -2.26
CA GLU A 151 2.83 -2.00 -1.40
C GLU A 151 3.97 -2.67 -2.17
N VAL A 152 5.10 -1.98 -2.29
CA VAL A 152 6.33 -2.57 -2.82
C VAL A 152 7.07 -3.22 -1.66
N LEU A 153 7.26 -4.54 -1.75
CA LEU A 153 8.01 -5.28 -0.74
C LEU A 153 9.50 -4.98 -0.87
N ASP A 154 10.15 -4.88 0.28
CA ASP A 154 11.61 -4.85 0.34
C ASP A 154 12.15 -6.25 -0.01
N GLN A 155 12.94 -6.34 -1.08
CA GLN A 155 13.50 -7.59 -1.58
C GLN A 155 15.02 -7.48 -1.63
N PRO A 156 15.76 -8.59 -1.41
CA PRO A 156 17.22 -8.61 -1.60
C PRO A 156 17.62 -8.18 -3.02
N ALA A 157 18.82 -7.66 -3.16
CA ALA A 157 19.37 -7.32 -4.47
C ALA A 157 19.39 -8.54 -5.39
N GLY A 158 19.05 -8.34 -6.67
CA GLY A 158 18.99 -9.41 -7.67
C GLY A 158 17.66 -10.20 -7.64
N MET A 159 16.69 -9.79 -6.85
CA MET A 159 15.34 -10.34 -6.85
C MET A 159 14.36 -9.43 -7.60
N PRO A 160 13.28 -9.99 -8.21
CA PRO A 160 12.27 -9.19 -8.87
C PRO A 160 11.59 -8.21 -7.92
N THR A 161 11.10 -7.10 -8.45
CA THR A 161 10.24 -6.18 -7.70
C THR A 161 8.91 -6.87 -7.42
N VAL A 162 8.46 -6.86 -6.17
CA VAL A 162 7.18 -7.45 -5.75
C VAL A 162 6.26 -6.35 -5.26
N VAL A 163 5.10 -6.23 -5.90
CA VAL A 163 3.99 -5.36 -5.49
C VAL A 163 2.88 -6.21 -4.92
N ILE A 164 2.29 -5.80 -3.79
CA ILE A 164 1.10 -6.43 -3.23
C ILE A 164 -0.02 -5.39 -3.16
N ASP A 165 -1.19 -5.77 -3.69
CA ASP A 165 -2.39 -4.93 -3.63
C ASP A 165 -3.62 -5.74 -3.22
N GLY A 166 -4.40 -5.21 -2.29
CA GLY A 166 -5.64 -5.83 -1.80
C GLY A 166 -6.87 -5.58 -2.69
N GLY A 167 -6.68 -5.13 -3.93
CA GLY A 167 -7.76 -4.96 -4.90
C GLY A 167 -8.52 -6.28 -5.12
N HIS A 168 -9.83 -6.26 -4.92
CA HIS A 168 -10.68 -7.46 -4.96
C HIS A 168 -12.04 -7.20 -5.61
N ASN A 169 -12.12 -6.14 -6.40
CA ASN A 169 -13.30 -5.76 -7.20
C ASN A 169 -12.85 -5.07 -8.50
N PRO A 170 -13.74 -4.87 -9.48
CA PRO A 170 -13.40 -4.30 -10.77
C PRO A 170 -12.76 -2.91 -10.68
N GLN A 171 -13.27 -2.04 -9.80
CA GLN A 171 -12.72 -0.70 -9.60
C GLN A 171 -11.29 -0.77 -9.06
N GLY A 172 -11.04 -1.63 -8.06
CA GLY A 172 -9.71 -1.85 -7.49
C GLY A 172 -8.72 -2.39 -8.53
N ALA A 173 -9.15 -3.34 -9.37
CA ALA A 173 -8.33 -3.89 -10.45
C ALA A 173 -7.99 -2.83 -11.53
N GLY A 174 -8.94 -1.95 -11.86
CA GLY A 174 -8.70 -0.83 -12.77
C GLY A 174 -7.66 0.14 -12.23
N VAL A 175 -7.82 0.57 -10.98
CA VAL A 175 -6.89 1.48 -10.30
C VAL A 175 -5.50 0.84 -10.11
N LEU A 176 -5.44 -0.48 -9.86
CA LEU A 176 -4.18 -1.23 -9.81
C LEU A 176 -3.48 -1.20 -11.18
N ALA A 177 -4.21 -1.47 -12.26
CA ALA A 177 -3.67 -1.43 -13.62
C ALA A 177 -3.10 -0.04 -13.96
N ASP A 178 -3.81 1.03 -13.62
CA ASP A 178 -3.35 2.40 -13.81
C ASP A 178 -2.11 2.72 -12.98
N SER A 179 -2.07 2.26 -11.74
CA SER A 179 -0.91 2.43 -10.85
C SER A 179 0.32 1.69 -11.37
N LEU A 180 0.14 0.49 -11.94
CA LEU A 180 1.24 -0.28 -12.54
C LEU A 180 1.80 0.41 -13.79
N ARG A 181 0.94 0.96 -14.66
CA ARG A 181 1.38 1.75 -15.84
C ARG A 181 2.15 2.99 -15.45
N ASP A 182 1.71 3.65 -14.39
CA ASP A 182 2.31 4.91 -13.92
C ASP A 182 3.67 4.68 -13.22
N VAL A 183 3.75 3.69 -12.33
CA VAL A 183 4.96 3.43 -11.53
C VAL A 183 5.98 2.58 -12.27
N PHE A 184 5.52 1.67 -13.13
CA PHE A 184 6.34 0.71 -13.86
C PHE A 184 5.98 0.67 -15.36
N PRO A 185 6.09 1.81 -16.08
CA PRO A 185 5.60 1.94 -17.46
C PRO A 185 6.23 0.93 -18.45
N ASP A 186 7.48 0.53 -18.20
CA ASP A 186 8.25 -0.36 -19.07
C ASP A 186 8.21 -1.83 -18.64
N LYS A 187 7.42 -2.18 -17.62
CA LYS A 187 7.35 -3.54 -17.06
C LYS A 187 5.99 -4.19 -17.35
N ARG A 188 6.03 -5.44 -17.69
CA ARG A 188 4.84 -6.30 -17.79
C ARG A 188 4.83 -7.24 -16.59
N PRO A 189 3.89 -7.11 -15.66
CA PRO A 189 3.89 -7.90 -14.43
C PRO A 189 3.58 -9.38 -14.69
N VAL A 190 4.19 -10.23 -13.88
CA VAL A 190 3.69 -11.57 -13.56
C VAL A 190 2.67 -11.39 -12.44
N TYR A 191 1.41 -11.70 -12.71
CA TYR A 191 0.38 -11.62 -11.67
C TYR A 191 0.33 -12.93 -10.87
N LEU A 192 0.48 -12.85 -9.55
CA LEU A 192 0.09 -13.88 -8.60
C LEU A 192 -1.34 -13.57 -8.15
N VAL A 193 -2.30 -14.42 -8.52
CA VAL A 193 -3.71 -14.08 -8.39
C VAL A 193 -4.52 -15.19 -7.74
N GLY A 194 -5.31 -14.80 -6.73
CA GLY A 194 -6.31 -15.66 -6.10
C GLY A 194 -7.53 -14.83 -5.74
N ILE A 195 -8.72 -15.24 -6.20
CA ILE A 195 -9.95 -14.43 -6.11
C ILE A 195 -11.06 -15.27 -5.45
N LEU A 196 -12.03 -14.61 -4.85
CA LEU A 196 -13.23 -15.26 -4.33
C LEU A 196 -14.28 -15.41 -5.45
N ALA A 197 -14.98 -16.53 -5.48
CA ALA A 197 -15.94 -16.88 -6.54
C ALA A 197 -17.15 -15.93 -6.61
N ASP A 198 -17.47 -15.26 -5.48
CA ASP A 198 -18.56 -14.30 -5.40
C ASP A 198 -18.23 -12.90 -5.92
N LYS A 199 -17.00 -12.70 -6.45
CA LYS A 199 -16.55 -11.42 -7.02
C LYS A 199 -16.77 -11.39 -8.53
N ASP A 200 -16.88 -10.18 -9.06
CA ASP A 200 -16.85 -9.97 -10.52
C ASP A 200 -15.40 -10.08 -11.03
N TYR A 201 -14.87 -11.31 -10.93
CA TYR A 201 -13.49 -11.60 -11.32
C TYR A 201 -13.25 -11.40 -12.82
N ARG A 202 -14.27 -11.61 -13.67
CA ARG A 202 -14.14 -11.41 -15.12
C ARG A 202 -13.84 -9.96 -15.47
N SER A 203 -14.53 -9.00 -14.86
CA SER A 203 -14.23 -7.58 -15.03
C SER A 203 -12.88 -7.19 -14.44
N MET A 204 -12.47 -7.81 -13.31
CA MET A 204 -11.13 -7.63 -12.76
C MET A 204 -10.05 -8.10 -13.74
N LEU A 205 -10.21 -9.29 -14.30
CA LEU A 205 -9.26 -9.86 -15.27
C LEU A 205 -9.15 -8.99 -16.53
N ARG A 206 -10.26 -8.48 -17.07
CA ARG A 206 -10.25 -7.56 -18.21
C ARG A 206 -9.42 -6.30 -17.97
N ALA A 207 -9.38 -5.80 -16.76
CA ALA A 207 -8.59 -4.61 -16.42
C ALA A 207 -7.08 -4.88 -16.43
N VAL A 208 -6.64 -6.07 -16.01
CA VAL A 208 -5.22 -6.38 -15.79
C VAL A 208 -4.58 -7.22 -16.90
N ALA A 209 -5.36 -8.04 -17.62
CA ALA A 209 -4.85 -8.95 -18.65
C ALA A 209 -4.05 -8.26 -19.77
N PRO A 210 -4.39 -7.04 -20.24
CA PRO A 210 -3.60 -6.35 -21.25
C PRO A 210 -2.15 -6.03 -20.81
N LEU A 211 -1.90 -5.93 -19.50
CA LEU A 211 -0.57 -5.66 -18.96
C LEU A 211 0.24 -6.92 -18.66
N ALA A 212 -0.41 -8.05 -18.51
CA ALA A 212 0.21 -9.28 -18.01
C ALA A 212 1.30 -9.82 -18.93
N SER A 213 2.44 -10.23 -18.37
CA SER A 213 3.36 -11.17 -19.00
C SER A 213 2.97 -12.61 -18.68
N ALA A 214 2.49 -12.87 -17.48
CA ALA A 214 2.02 -14.17 -17.02
C ALA A 214 1.02 -14.02 -15.87
N PHE A 215 0.29 -15.12 -15.61
CA PHE A 215 -0.53 -15.32 -14.41
C PHE A 215 -0.11 -16.61 -13.72
N VAL A 216 0.03 -16.54 -12.41
CA VAL A 216 0.16 -17.69 -11.52
C VAL A 216 -1.07 -17.71 -10.63
N CYS A 217 -1.94 -18.69 -10.86
CA CYS A 217 -3.23 -18.83 -10.18
C CYS A 217 -3.06 -19.68 -8.92
N VAL A 218 -3.66 -19.24 -7.81
CA VAL A 218 -3.67 -19.97 -6.54
C VAL A 218 -5.05 -19.89 -5.91
N THR A 219 -5.48 -20.95 -5.22
CA THR A 219 -6.74 -20.98 -4.49
C THR A 219 -6.54 -20.31 -3.12
N PRO A 220 -7.22 -19.17 -2.81
CA PRO A 220 -7.14 -18.56 -1.48
C PRO A 220 -7.63 -19.49 -0.38
N PRO A 221 -7.10 -19.43 0.86
CA PRO A 221 -7.54 -20.24 1.99
C PRO A 221 -8.88 -19.71 2.55
N ASN A 222 -9.93 -19.77 1.75
CA ASN A 222 -11.25 -19.24 2.08
C ASN A 222 -12.32 -20.16 1.45
N PRO A 223 -13.40 -20.51 2.17
CA PRO A 223 -14.44 -21.38 1.63
C PRO A 223 -15.19 -20.80 0.43
N ARG A 224 -15.07 -19.49 0.17
CA ARG A 224 -15.64 -18.83 -1.01
C ARG A 224 -14.62 -18.66 -2.14
N ALA A 225 -13.47 -19.29 -2.05
CA ALA A 225 -12.43 -19.17 -3.07
C ALA A 225 -12.91 -19.70 -4.42
N LEU A 226 -12.53 -19.02 -5.49
CA LEU A 226 -12.55 -19.58 -6.83
C LEU A 226 -11.36 -20.54 -6.95
N ASP A 227 -11.62 -21.75 -7.43
CA ASP A 227 -10.56 -22.73 -7.66
C ASP A 227 -9.51 -22.18 -8.66
N ALA A 228 -8.25 -22.48 -8.42
CA ALA A 228 -7.16 -21.96 -9.23
C ALA A 228 -7.21 -22.43 -10.69
N ALA A 229 -7.72 -23.65 -10.95
CA ALA A 229 -7.89 -24.16 -12.32
C ALA A 229 -9.04 -23.45 -13.04
N ASP A 230 -10.17 -23.19 -12.35
CA ASP A 230 -11.30 -22.43 -12.88
C ASP A 230 -10.89 -20.97 -13.17
N LEU A 231 -10.11 -20.38 -12.26
CA LEU A 231 -9.55 -19.05 -12.46
C LEU A 231 -8.63 -19.00 -13.69
N ALA A 232 -7.76 -19.99 -13.84
CA ALA A 232 -6.86 -20.10 -14.99
C ALA A 232 -7.63 -20.22 -16.32
N GLU A 233 -8.76 -20.94 -16.35
CA GLU A 233 -9.62 -21.04 -17.53
C GLU A 233 -10.27 -19.69 -17.85
N ALA A 234 -10.82 -19.01 -16.85
CA ALA A 234 -11.37 -17.67 -17.02
C ALA A 234 -10.35 -16.65 -17.53
N ILE A 235 -9.08 -16.79 -17.13
CA ILE A 235 -7.99 -15.95 -17.64
C ILE A 235 -7.71 -16.28 -19.10
N ARG A 236 -7.67 -17.57 -19.51
CA ARG A 236 -7.47 -17.96 -20.91
C ARG A 236 -8.56 -17.39 -21.81
N GLU A 237 -9.82 -17.54 -21.39
CA GLU A 237 -10.97 -16.93 -22.09
C GLU A 237 -10.80 -15.42 -22.23
N THR A 238 -10.52 -14.72 -21.14
CA THR A 238 -10.35 -13.26 -21.12
C THR A 238 -9.19 -12.81 -22.01
N CYS A 239 -8.05 -13.50 -21.96
CA CYS A 239 -6.91 -13.21 -22.83
C CYS A 239 -7.25 -13.43 -24.30
N GLY A 240 -7.99 -14.50 -24.62
CA GLY A 240 -8.48 -14.78 -25.98
C GLY A 240 -9.40 -13.68 -26.51
N GLU A 241 -10.37 -13.23 -25.70
CA GLU A 241 -11.29 -12.14 -26.05
C GLU A 241 -10.56 -10.80 -26.32
N LEU A 242 -9.51 -10.52 -25.56
CA LEU A 242 -8.75 -9.28 -25.67
C LEU A 242 -7.55 -9.34 -26.60
N GLY A 243 -7.24 -10.49 -27.17
CA GLY A 243 -6.01 -10.71 -27.95
C GLY A 243 -4.73 -10.54 -27.10
N ALA A 244 -4.84 -10.64 -25.78
CA ALA A 244 -3.72 -10.55 -24.88
C ALA A 244 -2.94 -11.88 -24.84
N ARG A 245 -1.61 -11.78 -24.70
CA ARG A 245 -0.73 -12.96 -24.62
C ARG A 245 -0.07 -12.99 -23.25
N ALA A 246 -0.36 -14.01 -22.47
CA ALA A 246 0.24 -14.26 -21.17
C ALA A 246 0.42 -15.77 -20.94
N THR A 247 1.49 -16.16 -20.27
CA THR A 247 1.64 -17.52 -19.74
C THR A 247 0.72 -17.70 -18.55
N ILE A 248 0.10 -18.89 -18.39
CA ILE A 248 -0.83 -19.14 -17.29
C ILE A 248 -0.42 -20.43 -16.60
N GLU A 249 -0.08 -20.35 -15.33
CA GLU A 249 0.29 -21.47 -14.47
C GLU A 249 -0.69 -21.58 -13.29
N VAL A 250 -0.87 -22.81 -12.80
CA VAL A 250 -1.66 -23.10 -11.59
C VAL A 250 -0.70 -23.62 -10.53
N ALA A 251 -0.72 -23.01 -9.34
CA ALA A 251 0.09 -23.38 -8.19
C ALA A 251 -0.74 -24.10 -7.14
N GLY A 252 -0.12 -25.03 -6.42
CA GLY A 252 -0.76 -25.78 -5.34
C GLY A 252 -0.99 -24.96 -4.08
N ASP A 253 -0.04 -24.07 -3.78
CA ASP A 253 -0.10 -23.17 -2.62
C ASP A 253 0.63 -21.84 -2.91
N PHE A 254 0.74 -20.97 -1.89
CA PHE A 254 1.37 -19.65 -2.03
C PHE A 254 2.89 -19.72 -2.14
N ASP A 255 3.55 -20.74 -1.58
CA ASP A 255 5.00 -20.91 -1.69
C ASP A 255 5.36 -21.36 -3.12
N ASP A 256 4.61 -22.31 -3.68
CA ASP A 256 4.72 -22.72 -5.07
C ASP A 256 4.43 -21.55 -6.02
N ALA A 257 3.37 -20.76 -5.72
CA ALA A 257 3.00 -19.61 -6.52
C ALA A 257 4.09 -18.51 -6.50
N ALA A 258 4.66 -18.20 -5.35
CA ALA A 258 5.75 -17.24 -5.24
C ALA A 258 7.02 -17.70 -5.96
N SER A 259 7.34 -19.01 -5.88
CA SER A 259 8.47 -19.62 -6.58
C SER A 259 8.29 -19.55 -8.10
N ALA A 260 7.12 -19.96 -8.60
CA ALA A 260 6.79 -19.90 -10.02
C ALA A 260 6.81 -18.46 -10.57
N ALA A 261 6.21 -17.51 -9.82
CA ALA A 261 6.20 -16.11 -10.20
C ALA A 261 7.63 -15.52 -10.29
N ARG A 262 8.51 -15.85 -9.36
CA ARG A 262 9.93 -15.43 -9.39
C ARG A 262 10.68 -16.02 -10.59
N LYS A 263 10.48 -17.30 -10.85
CA LYS A 263 11.11 -17.99 -11.99
C LYS A 263 10.72 -17.34 -13.32
N ILE A 264 9.44 -17.00 -13.47
CA ILE A 264 8.94 -16.34 -14.69
C ILE A 264 9.42 -14.90 -14.78
N ALA A 265 9.39 -14.15 -13.68
CA ALA A 265 9.77 -12.74 -13.67
C ALA A 265 11.28 -12.51 -13.87
N GLY A 266 12.13 -13.44 -13.40
CA GLY A 266 13.59 -13.23 -13.37
C GLY A 266 13.99 -12.08 -12.44
N SER A 267 15.29 -11.79 -12.34
CA SER A 267 15.84 -10.80 -11.41
C SER A 267 15.33 -9.36 -11.62
N GLU A 268 15.12 -8.99 -12.87
CA GLU A 268 14.72 -7.63 -13.26
C GLU A 268 13.20 -7.48 -13.48
N GLY A 269 12.44 -8.54 -13.24
CA GLY A 269 11.01 -8.58 -13.50
C GLY A 269 10.16 -7.85 -12.46
N LEU A 270 8.87 -7.84 -12.72
CA LEU A 270 7.84 -7.30 -11.85
C LEU A 270 6.83 -8.38 -11.53
N ILE A 271 6.57 -8.60 -10.26
CA ILE A 271 5.49 -9.46 -9.77
C ILE A 271 4.44 -8.58 -9.12
N CYS A 272 3.16 -8.84 -9.39
CA CYS A 272 2.05 -8.15 -8.74
C CYS A 272 1.08 -9.18 -8.17
N ALA A 273 1.00 -9.26 -6.85
CA ALA A 273 0.04 -10.12 -6.16
C ALA A 273 -1.22 -9.34 -5.81
N PHE A 274 -2.41 -9.85 -6.23
CA PHE A 274 -3.70 -9.20 -5.97
C PHE A 274 -4.87 -10.20 -6.03
N GLY A 275 -6.08 -9.71 -5.71
CA GLY A 275 -7.35 -10.42 -5.91
C GLY A 275 -8.10 -10.74 -4.63
N SER A 276 -7.41 -10.85 -3.49
CA SER A 276 -8.06 -11.09 -2.19
C SER A 276 -7.28 -10.50 -1.03
N LEU A 277 -7.98 -9.78 -0.14
CA LEU A 277 -7.40 -9.33 1.13
C LEU A 277 -7.05 -10.49 2.07
N TYR A 278 -7.76 -11.60 1.95
CA TYR A 278 -7.54 -12.78 2.81
C TYR A 278 -6.21 -13.48 2.53
N SER A 279 -5.63 -13.29 1.36
CA SER A 279 -4.37 -13.92 0.94
C SER A 279 -3.12 -13.08 1.22
N ILE A 280 -3.27 -11.84 1.69
CA ILE A 280 -2.13 -10.90 1.82
C ILE A 280 -1.05 -11.42 2.77
N ALA A 281 -1.45 -12.00 3.89
CA ALA A 281 -0.50 -12.54 4.88
C ALA A 281 0.29 -13.73 4.30
N ASP A 282 -0.41 -14.64 3.61
CA ASP A 282 0.20 -15.84 3.00
C ASP A 282 1.15 -15.46 1.88
N VAL A 283 0.73 -14.53 1.01
CA VAL A 283 1.58 -13.98 -0.07
C VAL A 283 2.84 -13.35 0.51
N LYS A 284 2.72 -12.47 1.51
CA LYS A 284 3.88 -11.84 2.15
C LYS A 284 4.82 -12.87 2.74
N ALA A 285 4.28 -13.83 3.48
CA ALA A 285 5.05 -14.89 4.10
C ALA A 285 5.81 -15.73 3.04
N ALA A 286 5.16 -16.09 1.93
CA ALA A 286 5.79 -16.84 0.85
C ALA A 286 6.96 -16.08 0.20
N PHE A 287 6.78 -14.77 -0.05
CA PHE A 287 7.88 -13.96 -0.59
C PHE A 287 9.02 -13.71 0.43
N LEU A 288 8.76 -13.63 1.72
CA LEU A 288 9.80 -13.47 2.75
C LEU A 288 10.58 -14.77 2.96
N ARG A 289 9.90 -15.92 3.11
CA ARG A 289 10.56 -17.24 3.27
C ARG A 289 11.51 -17.57 2.10
N ALA A 290 11.08 -17.32 0.89
CA ALA A 290 11.89 -17.60 -0.29
C ALA A 290 13.09 -16.64 -0.45
N ALA A 291 13.08 -15.47 0.19
CA ALA A 291 14.23 -14.59 0.28
C ALA A 291 15.32 -15.16 1.20
N ASP A 292 14.92 -15.74 2.35
CA ASP A 292 15.84 -16.35 3.31
C ASP A 292 16.53 -17.62 2.73
N SER A 293 15.81 -18.42 1.96
CA SER A 293 16.35 -19.64 1.36
C SER A 293 17.44 -19.38 0.31
N ASN A 294 17.40 -18.23 -0.36
CA ASN A 294 18.40 -17.87 -1.38
C ASN A 294 19.67 -17.24 -0.77
N SER A 295 19.60 -16.76 0.48
CA SER A 295 20.75 -16.22 1.23
C SER A 295 21.64 -17.30 1.84
N LEU A 296 21.23 -18.57 1.77
CA LEU A 296 21.94 -19.73 2.34
C LEU A 296 22.66 -20.61 1.30
N GLN A 297 22.66 -20.23 0.01
CA GLN A 297 23.50 -20.89 -0.99
C GLN A 297 24.86 -20.20 -1.06
N PRO A 298 25.96 -20.96 -0.83
CA PRO A 298 27.33 -20.45 -0.79
C PRO A 298 27.82 -19.95 -2.15
#